data_8bf0fb2a0ee0a2d5627b7c143fcabca1
#
_entry.id   8bf0fb2a0ee0a2d5627b7c143fcabca1
#
_cell.length_a   1.000
_cell.length_b   1.000
_cell.length_c   1.000
_cell.angle_alpha   90.00
_cell.angle_beta   90.00
_cell.angle_gamma   90.00
#
_symmetry.space_group_name_H-M   'P 1'
#
loop_
_entity.id
_entity.type
_entity.pdbx_description
1 polymer ?
#
loop_
_entity_poly.entity_id
_entity_poly.type
_entity_poly.pdbx_seq_one_letter_code
_entity_poly.pdbx_strand_id
1 'polypeptide(L)'
;KKVAEMDFENLEELKTLRARGVLSEEQFERHYNRMAQRVLNDRKEKVRSKNGLVYLLLAYFTGTIGLHNFYAGYYKRGGVQLFLTLISFYMYYIPLLVTAFWALAEFLFINHSAGGIRFRGSRAVIWLWRLAGLAFLAFQYYRGQDYLLSAGL
;
A
#
# COMPACT_ATOMS: atom_id res chain seq x y z
N LYS A 1 -23.79 -15.11 -30.16
CA LYS A 1 -22.40 -14.66 -29.89
C LYS A 1 -22.32 -13.40 -29.00
N LYS A 2 -23.21 -12.40 -29.19
CA LYS A 2 -23.19 -11.12 -28.45
C LYS A 2 -23.45 -11.22 -26.95
N VAL A 3 -24.31 -12.15 -26.50
CA VAL A 3 -24.69 -12.31 -25.08
C VAL A 3 -23.59 -12.96 -24.23
N ALA A 4 -22.67 -13.70 -24.85
CA ALA A 4 -21.56 -14.37 -24.13
C ALA A 4 -20.47 -13.40 -23.64
N GLU A 5 -20.41 -12.18 -24.20
CA GLU A 5 -19.44 -11.11 -23.90
C GLU A 5 -20.00 -9.99 -23.02
N MET A 6 -21.29 -10.02 -22.69
CA MET A 6 -21.91 -9.01 -21.81
C MET A 6 -21.43 -9.18 -20.37
N ASP A 7 -20.91 -8.11 -19.80
CA ASP A 7 -20.50 -8.05 -18.40
C ASP A 7 -21.70 -7.54 -17.58
N PHE A 8 -22.34 -8.43 -16.82
CA PHE A 8 -23.48 -8.08 -15.99
C PHE A 8 -22.98 -7.60 -14.63
N GLU A 9 -23.30 -6.35 -14.30
CA GLU A 9 -22.93 -5.76 -13.01
C GLU A 9 -23.96 -6.07 -11.91
N ASN A 10 -25.21 -6.43 -12.31
CA ASN A 10 -26.31 -6.59 -11.38
C ASN A 10 -26.96 -7.97 -11.51
N LEU A 11 -27.09 -8.67 -10.37
CA LEU A 11 -27.75 -9.98 -10.27
C LEU A 11 -29.22 -9.92 -10.69
N GLU A 12 -29.91 -8.82 -10.42
CA GLU A 12 -31.33 -8.66 -10.78
C GLU A 12 -31.52 -8.57 -12.30
N GLU A 13 -30.60 -7.90 -12.99
CA GLU A 13 -30.58 -7.86 -14.46
C GLU A 13 -30.42 -9.27 -15.04
N LEU A 14 -29.45 -10.03 -14.49
CA LEU A 14 -29.19 -11.40 -14.92
C LEU A 14 -30.42 -12.30 -14.75
N LYS A 15 -31.13 -12.18 -13.63
CA LYS A 15 -32.37 -12.90 -13.35
C LYS A 15 -33.51 -12.51 -14.30
N THR A 16 -33.64 -11.22 -14.60
CA THR A 16 -34.71 -10.74 -15.51
C THR A 16 -34.47 -11.21 -16.94
N LEU A 17 -33.23 -11.24 -17.42
CA LEU A 17 -32.89 -11.76 -18.74
C LEU A 17 -33.12 -13.28 -18.85
N ARG A 18 -32.85 -14.04 -17.77
CA ARG A 18 -33.24 -15.45 -17.68
C ARG A 18 -34.76 -15.62 -17.76
N ALA A 19 -35.50 -14.84 -16.95
CA ALA A 19 -36.97 -14.92 -16.93
C ALA A 19 -37.61 -14.57 -18.28
N ARG A 20 -37.00 -13.69 -19.08
CA ARG A 20 -37.40 -13.33 -20.43
C ARG A 20 -36.97 -14.35 -21.51
N GLY A 21 -36.26 -15.40 -21.14
CA GLY A 21 -35.79 -16.42 -22.09
C GLY A 21 -34.64 -15.95 -23.00
N VAL A 22 -34.03 -14.79 -22.71
CA VAL A 22 -32.89 -14.25 -23.46
C VAL A 22 -31.60 -15.02 -23.16
N LEU A 23 -31.47 -15.52 -21.91
CA LEU A 23 -30.36 -16.33 -21.47
C LEU A 23 -30.80 -17.80 -21.33
N SER A 24 -29.99 -18.72 -21.87
CA SER A 24 -30.13 -20.12 -21.55
C SER A 24 -29.67 -20.40 -20.10
N GLU A 25 -30.14 -21.51 -19.52
CA GLU A 25 -29.76 -21.91 -18.17
C GLU A 25 -28.23 -22.00 -18.01
N GLU A 26 -27.55 -22.61 -18.97
CA GLU A 26 -26.12 -22.74 -18.97
C GLU A 26 -25.38 -21.36 -19.05
N GLN A 27 -25.94 -20.41 -19.78
CA GLN A 27 -25.40 -19.03 -19.85
C GLN A 27 -25.61 -18.30 -18.53
N PHE A 28 -26.82 -18.45 -17.93
CA PHE A 28 -27.10 -17.88 -16.62
C PHE A 28 -26.14 -18.39 -15.56
N GLU A 29 -25.98 -19.70 -15.44
CA GLU A 29 -25.04 -20.31 -14.47
C GLU A 29 -23.59 -19.85 -14.67
N ARG A 30 -23.13 -19.74 -15.91
CA ARG A 30 -21.77 -19.23 -16.19
C ARG A 30 -21.58 -17.78 -15.74
N HIS A 31 -22.55 -16.92 -15.96
CA HIS A 31 -22.48 -15.50 -15.53
C HIS A 31 -22.63 -15.37 -14.03
N TYR A 32 -23.56 -16.12 -13.43
CA TYR A 32 -23.76 -16.17 -11.98
C TYR A 32 -22.49 -16.61 -11.25
N ASN A 33 -21.87 -17.71 -11.68
CA ASN A 33 -20.63 -18.20 -11.08
C ASN A 33 -19.47 -17.22 -11.23
N ARG A 34 -19.36 -16.52 -12.35
CA ARG A 34 -18.36 -15.45 -12.52
C ARG A 34 -18.58 -14.30 -11.55
N MET A 35 -19.82 -13.84 -11.38
CA MET A 35 -20.16 -12.79 -10.41
C MET A 35 -19.86 -13.24 -8.98
N ALA A 36 -20.29 -14.44 -8.61
CA ALA A 36 -20.02 -15.01 -7.28
C ALA A 36 -18.51 -15.09 -6.99
N GLN A 37 -17.72 -15.54 -7.95
CA GLN A 37 -16.25 -15.60 -7.81
C GLN A 37 -15.62 -14.20 -7.67
N ARG A 38 -16.09 -13.19 -8.42
CA ARG A 38 -15.65 -11.80 -8.26
C ARG A 38 -15.91 -11.31 -6.83
N VAL A 39 -17.13 -11.45 -6.34
CA VAL A 39 -17.52 -11.03 -4.97
C VAL A 39 -16.67 -11.74 -3.90
N LEU A 40 -16.41 -13.03 -4.06
CA LEU A 40 -15.57 -13.79 -3.15
C LEU A 40 -14.12 -13.33 -3.19
N ASN A 41 -13.58 -13.04 -4.38
CA ASN A 41 -12.22 -12.55 -4.54
C ASN A 41 -12.07 -11.15 -3.95
N ASP A 42 -13.01 -10.25 -4.19
CA ASP A 42 -13.03 -8.89 -3.61
C ASP A 42 -13.07 -8.93 -2.09
N ARG A 43 -13.88 -9.83 -1.51
CA ARG A 43 -13.94 -10.04 -0.06
C ARG A 43 -12.59 -10.55 0.49
N LYS A 44 -11.98 -11.55 -0.17
CA LYS A 44 -10.67 -12.08 0.22
C LYS A 44 -9.59 -10.99 0.15
N GLU A 45 -9.59 -10.18 -0.90
CA GLU A 45 -8.67 -9.06 -1.06
C GLU A 45 -8.88 -8.02 0.04
N LYS A 46 -10.12 -7.64 0.33
CA LYS A 46 -10.47 -6.67 1.37
C LYS A 46 -10.05 -7.14 2.78
N VAL A 47 -10.19 -8.43 3.08
CA VAL A 47 -9.74 -9.02 4.36
C VAL A 47 -8.21 -9.06 4.45
N ARG A 48 -7.51 -9.35 3.34
CA ARG A 48 -6.05 -9.40 3.27
C ARG A 48 -5.39 -8.03 3.16
N SER A 49 -6.14 -6.99 2.77
CA SER A 49 -5.59 -5.65 2.60
C SER A 49 -5.17 -5.05 3.94
N LYS A 50 -3.95 -4.56 4.01
CA LYS A 50 -3.39 -3.90 5.20
C LYS A 50 -3.74 -2.41 5.20
N ASN A 51 -3.77 -1.81 6.39
CA ASN A 51 -4.09 -0.40 6.53
C ASN A 51 -2.91 0.46 6.05
N GLY A 52 -3.14 1.31 5.04
CA GLY A 52 -2.12 2.16 4.46
C GLY A 52 -1.62 3.25 5.41
N LEU A 53 -2.48 3.73 6.30
CA LEU A 53 -2.09 4.74 7.28
C LEU A 53 -1.14 4.17 8.34
N VAL A 54 -1.40 2.95 8.80
CA VAL A 54 -0.49 2.23 9.70
C VAL A 54 0.87 2.00 9.03
N TYR A 55 0.87 1.61 7.74
CA TYR A 55 2.10 1.47 6.98
C TYR A 55 2.90 2.78 6.95
N LEU A 56 2.25 3.92 6.64
CA LEU A 56 2.90 5.23 6.58
C LEU A 56 3.45 5.68 7.93
N LEU A 57 2.70 5.49 9.02
CA LEU A 57 3.16 5.81 10.36
C LEU A 57 4.39 4.99 10.73
N LEU A 58 4.37 3.68 10.47
CA LEU A 58 5.53 2.82 10.70
C LEU A 58 6.73 3.23 9.82
N ALA A 59 6.49 3.57 8.54
CA ALA A 59 7.55 4.03 7.64
C ALA A 59 8.18 5.35 8.11
N TYR A 60 7.36 6.26 8.62
CA TYR A 60 7.82 7.56 9.10
C TYR A 60 8.62 7.46 10.40
N PHE A 61 8.11 6.75 11.41
CA PHE A 61 8.74 6.68 12.73
C PHE A 61 9.82 5.60 12.85
N THR A 62 9.68 4.49 12.14
CA THR A 62 10.56 3.32 12.27
C THR A 62 11.13 2.86 10.93
N GLY A 63 11.17 3.78 9.96
CA GLY A 63 11.55 3.47 8.59
C GLY A 63 12.96 2.90 8.46
N THR A 64 13.92 3.45 9.20
CA THR A 64 15.32 2.97 9.20
C THR A 64 15.45 1.53 9.73
N ILE A 65 14.61 1.14 10.71
CA ILE A 65 14.58 -0.22 11.27
C ILE A 65 13.83 -1.19 10.33
N GLY A 66 12.99 -0.66 9.42
CA GLY A 66 12.26 -1.47 8.45
C GLY A 66 10.98 -2.12 8.96
N LEU A 67 10.40 -1.68 10.09
CA LEU A 67 9.17 -2.25 10.64
C LEU A 67 7.98 -2.15 9.68
N HIS A 68 7.88 -1.07 8.91
CA HIS A 68 6.87 -0.90 7.86
C HIS A 68 6.96 -1.99 6.78
N ASN A 69 8.18 -2.46 6.45
CA ASN A 69 8.39 -3.55 5.52
C ASN A 69 7.93 -4.89 6.09
N PHE A 70 8.21 -5.17 7.37
CA PHE A 70 7.66 -6.35 8.04
C PHE A 70 6.14 -6.31 8.08
N TYR A 71 5.55 -5.16 8.40
CA TYR A 71 4.10 -4.98 8.36
C TYR A 71 3.53 -5.23 6.95
N ALA A 72 4.16 -4.74 5.90
CA ALA A 72 3.73 -4.94 4.52
C ALA A 72 3.98 -6.36 3.98
N GLY A 73 4.78 -7.17 4.69
CA GLY A 73 5.15 -8.54 4.28
C GLY A 73 6.43 -8.62 3.46
N TYR A 74 7.17 -7.53 3.30
CA TYR A 74 8.46 -7.49 2.61
C TYR A 74 9.60 -7.90 3.55
N TYR A 75 9.55 -9.12 4.08
CA TYR A 75 10.47 -9.59 5.13
C TYR A 75 11.96 -9.46 4.77
N LYS A 76 12.33 -9.76 3.52
CA LYS A 76 13.72 -9.64 3.06
C LYS A 76 14.21 -8.18 3.12
N ARG A 77 13.39 -7.23 2.66
CA ARG A 77 13.73 -5.79 2.71
C ARG A 77 13.83 -5.28 4.14
N GLY A 78 12.85 -5.63 4.98
CA GLY A 78 12.88 -5.28 6.41
C GLY A 78 14.10 -5.86 7.11
N GLY A 79 14.47 -7.11 6.83
CA GLY A 79 15.67 -7.74 7.38
C GLY A 79 16.96 -7.04 6.97
N VAL A 80 17.10 -6.65 5.70
CA VAL A 80 18.28 -5.89 5.22
C VAL A 80 18.36 -4.51 5.88
N GLN A 81 17.24 -3.78 5.97
CA GLN A 81 17.21 -2.47 6.65
C GLN A 81 17.59 -2.58 8.13
N LEU A 82 17.03 -3.57 8.83
CA LEU A 82 17.36 -3.83 10.23
C LEU A 82 18.85 -4.13 10.39
N PHE A 83 19.41 -5.00 9.55
CA PHE A 83 20.82 -5.35 9.57
C PHE A 83 21.72 -4.12 9.33
N LEU A 84 21.42 -3.32 8.30
CA LEU A 84 22.15 -2.10 7.99
C LEU A 84 22.09 -1.08 9.14
N THR A 85 20.92 -0.97 9.79
CA THR A 85 20.76 -0.10 10.95
C THR A 85 21.63 -0.56 12.13
N LEU A 86 21.65 -1.87 12.40
CA LEU A 86 22.49 -2.43 13.47
C LEU A 86 23.99 -2.23 13.21
N ILE A 87 24.45 -2.49 11.97
CA ILE A 87 25.86 -2.33 11.63
C ILE A 87 26.30 -0.87 11.56
N SER A 88 25.36 0.08 11.44
CA SER A 88 25.66 1.52 11.36
C SER A 88 26.39 2.05 12.59
N PHE A 89 26.19 1.44 13.76
CA PHE A 89 26.91 1.80 14.98
C PHE A 89 28.41 1.54 14.87
N TYR A 90 28.82 0.58 14.03
CA TYR A 90 30.22 0.25 13.78
C TYR A 90 30.82 0.99 12.58
N MET A 91 29.98 1.49 11.66
CA MET A 91 30.37 2.10 10.39
C MET A 91 30.07 3.62 10.33
N TYR A 92 30.30 4.35 11.40
CA TYR A 92 30.12 5.80 11.47
C TYR A 92 28.79 6.31 10.92
N TYR A 93 27.70 5.56 11.15
CA TYR A 93 26.32 5.87 10.74
C TYR A 93 26.08 5.97 9.23
N ILE A 94 27.04 5.66 8.37
CA ILE A 94 26.86 5.69 6.91
C ILE A 94 25.72 4.77 6.45
N PRO A 95 25.60 3.49 6.90
CA PRO A 95 24.47 2.63 6.52
C PRO A 95 23.13 3.17 6.99
N LEU A 96 23.08 3.93 8.09
CA LEU A 96 21.86 4.56 8.58
C LEU A 96 21.32 5.62 7.60
N LEU A 97 22.20 6.40 6.99
CA LEU A 97 21.81 7.35 5.93
C LEU A 97 21.19 6.61 4.74
N VAL A 98 21.80 5.50 4.32
CA VAL A 98 21.27 4.67 3.23
C VAL A 98 19.88 4.14 3.57
N THR A 99 19.68 3.61 4.77
CA THR A 99 18.36 3.11 5.20
C THR A 99 17.34 4.23 5.36
N ALA A 100 17.74 5.43 5.77
CA ALA A 100 16.86 6.59 5.87
C ALA A 100 16.35 7.03 4.48
N PHE A 101 17.23 7.15 3.48
CA PHE A 101 16.83 7.43 2.10
C PHE A 101 15.96 6.33 1.51
N TRP A 102 16.29 5.07 1.78
CA TRP A 102 15.50 3.94 1.34
C TRP A 102 14.08 3.98 1.96
N ALA A 103 13.99 4.18 3.28
CA ALA A 103 12.70 4.30 3.97
C ALA A 103 11.86 5.48 3.45
N LEU A 104 12.50 6.61 3.13
CA LEU A 104 11.82 7.76 2.54
C LEU A 104 11.28 7.43 1.15
N ALA A 105 12.03 6.76 0.31
CA ALA A 105 11.56 6.29 -0.99
C ALA A 105 10.37 5.32 -0.85
N GLU A 106 10.45 4.37 0.08
CA GLU A 106 9.35 3.43 0.35
C GLU A 106 8.11 4.15 0.90
N PHE A 107 8.28 5.12 1.79
CA PHE A 107 7.20 5.97 2.30
C PHE A 107 6.46 6.71 1.18
N LEU A 108 7.19 7.19 0.17
CA LEU A 108 6.61 7.95 -0.95
C LEU A 108 5.94 7.06 -2.00
N PHE A 109 6.55 5.93 -2.34
CA PHE A 109 6.17 5.19 -3.55
C PHE A 109 5.42 3.89 -3.29
N ILE A 110 5.60 3.23 -2.14
CA ILE A 110 4.95 1.94 -1.90
C ILE A 110 3.48 2.12 -1.51
N ASN A 111 2.61 1.47 -2.29
CA ASN A 111 1.16 1.47 -2.12
C ASN A 111 0.56 0.06 -1.99
N HIS A 112 1.41 -0.97 -2.00
CA HIS A 112 1.01 -2.38 -2.03
C HIS A 112 1.76 -3.18 -0.97
N SER A 113 1.14 -4.24 -0.48
CA SER A 113 1.83 -5.27 0.30
C SER A 113 2.67 -6.18 -0.61
N ALA A 114 3.52 -7.02 -0.01
CA ALA A 114 4.34 -8.00 -0.74
C ALA A 114 3.52 -9.00 -1.58
N GLY A 115 2.26 -9.22 -1.22
CA GLY A 115 1.32 -10.02 -2.01
C GLY A 115 0.65 -9.29 -3.17
N GLY A 116 1.10 -8.06 -3.53
CA GLY A 116 0.51 -7.26 -4.60
C GLY A 116 -0.82 -6.59 -4.24
N ILE A 117 -1.33 -6.81 -3.03
CA ILE A 117 -2.61 -6.27 -2.58
C ILE A 117 -2.43 -4.81 -2.15
N ARG A 118 -3.24 -3.93 -2.71
CA ARG A 118 -3.22 -2.50 -2.38
C ARG A 118 -3.59 -2.25 -0.93
N PHE A 119 -2.93 -1.29 -0.30
CA PHE A 119 -3.27 -0.86 1.05
C PHE A 119 -4.67 -0.24 1.10
N ARG A 120 -5.41 -0.60 2.16
CA ARG A 120 -6.74 -0.04 2.46
C ARG A 120 -6.59 1.38 3.00
N GLY A 121 -7.41 2.29 2.51
CA GLY A 121 -7.49 3.68 2.96
C GLY A 121 -7.82 4.63 1.82
N SER A 122 -8.25 5.83 2.17
CA SER A 122 -8.48 6.90 1.19
C SER A 122 -7.16 7.35 0.58
N ARG A 123 -7.08 7.40 -0.76
CA ARG A 123 -5.90 7.91 -1.48
C ARG A 123 -5.56 9.34 -1.07
N ALA A 124 -6.59 10.17 -0.89
CA ALA A 124 -6.41 11.56 -0.48
C ALA A 124 -5.75 11.65 0.90
N VAL A 125 -6.20 10.84 1.87
CA VAL A 125 -5.62 10.79 3.21
C VAL A 125 -4.17 10.29 3.18
N ILE A 126 -3.88 9.25 2.40
CA ILE A 126 -2.52 8.73 2.23
C ILE A 126 -1.58 9.81 1.66
N TRP A 127 -2.02 10.53 0.61
CA TRP A 127 -1.24 11.61 0.03
C TRP A 127 -1.08 12.81 0.96
N LEU A 128 -2.13 13.18 1.70
CA LEU A 128 -2.07 14.23 2.71
C LEU A 128 -1.00 13.94 3.77
N TRP A 129 -0.96 12.70 4.27
CA TRP A 129 0.05 12.28 5.24
C TRP A 129 1.47 12.26 4.67
N ARG A 130 1.64 11.89 3.39
CA ARG A 130 2.95 11.98 2.71
C ARG A 130 3.43 13.42 2.61
N LEU A 131 2.56 14.33 2.19
CA LEU A 131 2.88 15.74 2.09
C LEU A 131 3.18 16.35 3.46
N ALA A 132 2.38 16.03 4.47
CA ALA A 132 2.62 16.49 5.85
C ALA A 132 3.96 15.97 6.39
N GLY A 133 4.30 14.71 6.16
CA GLY A 133 5.59 14.12 6.54
C GLY A 133 6.77 14.81 5.85
N LEU A 134 6.68 15.07 4.56
CA LEU A 134 7.71 15.81 3.82
C LEU A 134 7.85 17.25 4.30
N ALA A 135 6.73 17.95 4.53
CA ALA A 135 6.73 19.31 5.05
C ALA A 135 7.38 19.38 6.44
N PHE A 136 7.10 18.39 7.30
CA PHE A 136 7.75 18.31 8.61
C PHE A 136 9.26 18.07 8.51
N LEU A 137 9.72 17.18 7.63
CA LEU A 137 11.16 16.95 7.39
C LEU A 137 11.84 18.21 6.85
N ALA A 138 11.22 18.92 5.91
CA ALA A 138 11.72 20.18 5.40
C ALA A 138 11.81 21.25 6.51
N PHE A 139 10.79 21.36 7.34
CA PHE A 139 10.77 22.26 8.49
C PHE A 139 11.91 21.96 9.48
N GLN A 140 12.15 20.69 9.80
CA GLN A 140 13.26 20.28 10.67
C GLN A 140 14.62 20.60 10.06
N TYR A 141 14.76 20.42 8.74
CA TYR A 141 15.99 20.78 8.02
C TYR A 141 16.30 22.28 8.12
N TYR A 142 15.29 23.16 7.85
CA TYR A 142 15.47 24.60 7.95
C TYR A 142 15.78 25.05 9.38
N ARG A 143 15.06 24.51 10.36
CA ARG A 143 15.37 24.81 11.77
C ARG A 143 16.79 24.39 12.17
N GLY A 144 17.26 23.26 11.68
CA GLY A 144 18.63 22.80 11.92
C GLY A 144 19.66 23.76 11.37
N GLN A 145 19.45 24.33 10.18
CA GLN A 145 20.33 25.34 9.62
C GLN A 145 20.36 26.64 10.46
N ASP A 146 19.22 27.12 10.94
CA ASP A 146 19.15 28.29 11.78
C ASP A 146 19.98 28.12 13.08
N TYR A 147 19.94 26.92 13.67
CA TYR A 147 20.76 26.59 14.83
C TYR A 147 22.26 26.60 14.53
N LEU A 148 22.68 26.04 13.39
CA LEU A 148 24.10 26.03 12.99
C LEU A 148 24.62 27.43 12.71
N LEU A 149 23.85 28.26 12.01
CA LEU A 149 24.20 29.66 11.73
C LEU A 149 24.27 30.49 13.01
N SER A 150 23.36 30.26 13.97
CA SER A 150 23.36 30.97 15.26
C SER A 150 24.49 30.53 16.18
N ALA A 151 25.01 29.30 16.00
CA ALA A 151 26.15 28.77 16.74
C ALA A 151 27.51 29.17 16.12
N GLY A 152 27.50 29.86 14.98
CA GLY A 152 28.73 30.30 14.30
C GLY A 152 29.49 29.18 13.60
N LEU A 153 28.78 28.08 13.22
CA LEU A 153 29.29 26.92 12.49
C LEU A 153 28.90 26.99 11.01
#